data_f90db03cb2181fab57adebd3d27676d8
#
_entry.id   f90db03cb2181fab57adebd3d27676d8
#
_cell.length_a   1.000
_cell.length_b   1.000
_cell.length_c   1.000
_cell.angle_alpha   90.00
_cell.angle_beta   90.00
_cell.angle_gamma   90.00
#
_symmetry.space_group_name_H-M   'P 1'
#
loop_
_entity.id
_entity.type
_entity.pdbx_description
1 polymer ?
#
loop_
_entity_poly.entity_id
_entity_poly.type
_entity_poly.pdbx_seq_one_letter_code
_entity_poly.pdbx_strand_id
1 'polypeptide(L)'
;MNNTILHEPTQAQIDAGLAELKQMLRRPPTPVPEESLQLLYDAACQDSGGSQAARNFLFWLAGQPDPTGFRGDGGIELRRLDGQLKEAALQVVAWWAGPTKSDSPLYELLGKLRRRFSGQL
;
A
#
# COMPACT_ATOMS: atom_id res chain seq x y z
N MET A 1 9.42 -44.36 25.15
CA MET A 1 10.15 -43.29 24.57
C MET A 1 9.27 -42.28 23.90
N ASN A 2 9.55 -41.09 24.11
CA ASN A 2 8.70 -40.03 23.65
C ASN A 2 9.37 -39.26 22.50
N ASN A 3 8.72 -39.23 21.34
CA ASN A 3 9.27 -38.58 20.16
C ASN A 3 8.51 -37.33 19.78
N THR A 4 7.77 -36.76 20.71
CA THR A 4 6.92 -35.62 20.39
C THR A 4 7.71 -34.40 19.89
N ILE A 5 8.98 -34.28 20.29
CA ILE A 5 9.82 -33.17 19.87
C ILE A 5 10.13 -33.20 18.38
N LEU A 6 10.21 -34.43 17.84
CA LEU A 6 10.53 -34.66 16.44
C LEU A 6 9.34 -35.17 15.66
N HIS A 7 8.17 -34.74 16.04
CA HIS A 7 6.95 -35.18 15.38
C HIS A 7 6.92 -34.75 13.90
N GLU A 8 6.82 -35.73 13.03
CA GLU A 8 6.65 -35.48 11.62
C GLU A 8 5.17 -35.23 11.32
N PRO A 9 4.84 -34.29 10.44
CA PRO A 9 3.45 -34.07 10.07
C PRO A 9 2.88 -35.30 9.36
N THR A 10 1.64 -35.60 9.65
CA THR A 10 0.92 -36.68 8.96
C THR A 10 0.59 -36.24 7.53
N GLN A 11 0.27 -37.21 6.67
CA GLN A 11 -0.16 -36.90 5.31
C GLN A 11 -1.40 -36.00 5.32
N ALA A 12 -2.32 -36.24 6.26
CA ALA A 12 -3.51 -35.42 6.39
C ALA A 12 -3.17 -33.98 6.75
N GLN A 13 -2.17 -33.76 7.61
CA GLN A 13 -1.71 -32.42 7.98
C GLN A 13 -1.04 -31.71 6.79
N ILE A 14 -0.25 -32.42 6.02
CA ILE A 14 0.39 -31.88 4.82
C ILE A 14 -0.66 -31.49 3.80
N ASP A 15 -1.64 -32.36 3.56
CA ASP A 15 -2.72 -32.11 2.60
C ASP A 15 -3.56 -30.90 3.02
N ALA A 16 -3.86 -30.77 4.33
CA ALA A 16 -4.60 -29.65 4.86
C ALA A 16 -3.82 -28.34 4.67
N GLY A 17 -2.51 -28.36 4.94
CA GLY A 17 -1.66 -27.20 4.75
C GLY A 17 -1.58 -26.79 3.28
N LEU A 18 -1.45 -27.75 2.38
CA LEU A 18 -1.45 -27.47 0.94
C LEU A 18 -2.78 -26.92 0.46
N ALA A 19 -3.88 -27.45 0.95
CA ALA A 19 -5.21 -26.97 0.58
C ALA A 19 -5.42 -25.53 1.05
N GLU A 20 -4.98 -25.23 2.26
CA GLU A 20 -5.05 -23.88 2.81
C GLU A 20 -4.19 -22.91 2.01
N LEU A 21 -2.98 -23.31 1.65
CA LEU A 21 -2.10 -22.50 0.82
C LEU A 21 -2.70 -22.23 -0.55
N LYS A 22 -3.26 -23.25 -1.19
CA LYS A 22 -3.95 -23.12 -2.47
C LYS A 22 -5.13 -22.15 -2.38
N GLN A 23 -5.85 -22.20 -1.27
CA GLN A 23 -6.97 -21.31 -1.04
C GLN A 23 -6.50 -19.86 -0.92
N MET A 24 -5.39 -19.62 -0.24
CA MET A 24 -4.79 -18.30 -0.13
C MET A 24 -4.36 -17.78 -1.51
N LEU A 25 -3.78 -18.63 -2.34
CA LEU A 25 -3.34 -18.26 -3.69
C LEU A 25 -4.50 -18.01 -4.64
N ARG A 26 -5.68 -18.59 -4.34
CA ARG A 26 -6.88 -18.43 -5.15
C ARG A 26 -7.77 -17.27 -4.75
N ARG A 27 -7.40 -16.55 -3.67
CA ARG A 27 -8.17 -15.39 -3.28
C ARG A 27 -8.20 -14.39 -4.42
N PRO A 28 -9.37 -13.84 -4.75
CA PRO A 28 -9.41 -12.80 -5.77
C PRO A 28 -8.56 -11.61 -5.34
N PRO A 29 -7.94 -10.91 -6.27
CA PRO A 29 -7.21 -9.69 -5.94
C PRO A 29 -8.14 -8.68 -5.25
N THR A 30 -7.59 -7.93 -4.29
CA THR A 30 -8.32 -6.85 -3.65
C THR A 30 -8.65 -5.80 -4.70
N PRO A 31 -9.90 -5.34 -4.79
CA PRO A 31 -10.25 -4.28 -5.72
C PRO A 31 -9.44 -3.01 -5.47
N VAL A 32 -9.11 -2.30 -6.54
CA VAL A 32 -8.40 -1.02 -6.43
C VAL A 32 -9.27 -0.02 -5.66
N PRO A 33 -8.76 0.61 -4.58
CA PRO A 33 -9.52 1.61 -3.85
C PRO A 33 -9.48 2.95 -4.57
N GLU A 34 -10.20 3.04 -5.67
CA GLU A 34 -10.14 4.19 -6.57
C GLU A 34 -10.51 5.50 -5.88
N GLU A 35 -11.57 5.48 -5.06
CA GLU A 35 -11.97 6.69 -4.32
C GLU A 35 -10.90 7.14 -3.35
N SER A 36 -10.28 6.21 -2.66
CA SER A 36 -9.21 6.51 -1.70
C SER A 36 -7.99 7.07 -2.40
N LEU A 37 -7.60 6.48 -3.54
CA LEU A 37 -6.50 6.99 -4.35
C LEU A 37 -6.80 8.39 -4.86
N GLN A 38 -8.01 8.64 -5.31
CA GLN A 38 -8.42 9.95 -5.81
C GLN A 38 -8.41 11.01 -4.70
N LEU A 39 -8.91 10.66 -3.51
CA LEU A 39 -8.85 11.56 -2.37
C LEU A 39 -7.42 11.96 -2.01
N LEU A 40 -6.52 10.98 -1.98
CA LEU A 40 -5.12 11.24 -1.67
C LEU A 40 -4.44 12.06 -2.79
N TYR A 41 -4.77 11.76 -4.03
CA TYR A 41 -4.25 12.52 -5.17
C TYR A 41 -4.71 13.98 -5.11
N ASP A 42 -6.00 14.21 -4.89
CA ASP A 42 -6.55 15.55 -4.82
C ASP A 42 -5.90 16.34 -3.67
N ALA A 43 -5.74 15.71 -2.51
CA ALA A 43 -5.05 16.32 -1.39
C ALA A 43 -3.60 16.63 -1.73
N ALA A 44 -2.90 15.71 -2.38
CA ALA A 44 -1.50 15.87 -2.76
C ALA A 44 -1.28 17.01 -3.76
N CYS A 45 -2.31 17.36 -4.53
CA CYS A 45 -2.25 18.43 -5.51
C CYS A 45 -2.44 19.82 -4.91
N GLN A 46 -2.88 19.91 -3.66
CA GLN A 46 -3.09 21.17 -2.99
C GLN A 46 -1.77 21.72 -2.44
N ASP A 47 -1.80 22.92 -1.90
CA ASP A 47 -0.62 23.58 -1.38
C ASP A 47 -0.80 23.81 0.13
N SER A 48 -0.63 22.76 0.90
CA SER A 48 -0.81 22.79 2.36
C SER A 48 0.11 21.75 3.01
N GLY A 49 0.22 21.78 4.34
CA GLY A 49 0.97 20.77 5.08
C GLY A 49 0.41 19.36 4.89
N GLY A 50 -0.92 19.25 4.83
CA GLY A 50 -1.58 17.99 4.54
C GLY A 50 -1.28 17.49 3.14
N SER A 51 -1.07 18.38 2.18
CA SER A 51 -0.71 18.03 0.80
C SER A 51 0.66 17.38 0.74
N GLN A 52 1.63 17.92 1.47
CA GLN A 52 2.96 17.31 1.54
C GLN A 52 2.89 15.93 2.16
N ALA A 53 2.09 15.77 3.21
CA ALA A 53 1.93 14.49 3.88
C ALA A 53 1.30 13.45 2.94
N ALA A 54 0.23 13.81 2.22
CA ALA A 54 -0.43 12.91 1.29
C ALA A 54 0.50 12.52 0.14
N ARG A 55 1.19 13.50 -0.45
CA ARG A 55 2.12 13.25 -1.55
C ARG A 55 3.28 12.36 -1.10
N ASN A 56 3.90 12.71 0.01
CA ASN A 56 5.04 11.96 0.54
C ASN A 56 4.65 10.53 0.86
N PHE A 57 3.47 10.32 1.46
CA PHE A 57 2.96 9.00 1.74
C PHE A 57 2.86 8.14 0.48
N LEU A 58 2.29 8.69 -0.59
CA LEU A 58 2.09 7.95 -1.84
C LEU A 58 3.43 7.53 -2.46
N PHE A 59 4.40 8.44 -2.52
CA PHE A 59 5.72 8.11 -3.05
C PHE A 59 6.47 7.13 -2.15
N TRP A 60 6.37 7.32 -0.84
CA TRP A 60 7.00 6.43 0.13
C TRP A 60 6.47 5.00 -0.02
N LEU A 61 5.16 4.84 -0.20
CA LEU A 61 4.54 3.53 -0.35
C LEU A 61 5.14 2.76 -1.53
N ALA A 62 5.42 3.45 -2.62
CA ALA A 62 6.02 2.85 -3.81
C ALA A 62 7.55 2.78 -3.75
N GLY A 63 8.16 3.23 -2.66
CA GLY A 63 9.61 3.25 -2.52
C GLY A 63 10.30 4.26 -3.42
N GLN A 64 9.61 5.35 -3.76
CA GLN A 64 10.13 6.37 -4.68
C GLN A 64 10.31 7.71 -3.97
N PRO A 65 11.29 8.51 -4.42
CA PRO A 65 11.51 9.82 -3.81
C PRO A 65 10.41 10.82 -4.21
N ASP A 66 10.11 11.73 -3.27
CA ASP A 66 9.19 12.83 -3.53
C ASP A 66 9.80 13.77 -4.58
N PRO A 67 9.07 14.12 -5.65
CA PRO A 67 9.63 14.94 -6.73
C PRO A 67 9.96 16.37 -6.33
N THR A 68 9.42 16.86 -5.19
CA THR A 68 9.77 18.20 -4.69
C THR A 68 11.02 18.20 -3.84
N GLY A 69 11.63 17.05 -3.58
CA GLY A 69 12.78 16.93 -2.69
C GLY A 69 12.42 16.88 -1.22
N PHE A 70 11.14 16.90 -0.87
CA PHE A 70 10.70 16.78 0.51
C PHE A 70 11.14 15.44 1.07
N ARG A 71 11.83 15.45 2.21
CA ARG A 71 12.43 14.26 2.80
C ARG A 71 11.66 13.74 4.02
N GLY A 72 10.34 13.90 4.03
CA GLY A 72 9.52 13.33 5.09
C GLY A 72 9.50 11.82 5.03
N ASP A 73 9.26 11.20 6.17
CA ASP A 73 9.02 9.76 6.25
C ASP A 73 7.53 9.50 6.08
N GLY A 74 7.15 8.84 5.00
CA GLY A 74 5.75 8.60 4.68
C GLY A 74 4.99 7.86 5.76
N GLY A 75 5.65 6.97 6.51
CA GLY A 75 5.02 6.30 7.64
C GLY A 75 4.73 7.25 8.79
N ILE A 76 5.61 8.21 9.04
CA ILE A 76 5.40 9.26 10.03
C ILE A 76 4.40 10.29 9.50
N GLU A 77 4.50 10.65 8.23
CA GLU A 77 3.61 11.62 7.60
C GLU A 77 2.15 11.15 7.61
N LEU A 78 1.92 9.84 7.67
CA LEU A 78 0.58 9.30 7.82
C LEU A 78 -0.15 9.88 9.04
N ARG A 79 0.57 10.22 10.09
CA ARG A 79 0.00 10.80 11.31
C ARG A 79 -0.51 12.23 11.10
N ARG A 80 0.00 12.92 10.08
CA ARG A 80 -0.38 14.30 9.76
C ARG A 80 -1.64 14.38 8.92
N LEU A 81 -2.11 13.26 8.40
CA LEU A 81 -3.33 13.23 7.62
C LEU A 81 -4.55 13.37 8.52
N ASP A 82 -5.56 14.06 8.05
CA ASP A 82 -6.83 14.14 8.77
C ASP A 82 -7.56 12.79 8.73
N GLY A 83 -8.68 12.66 9.46
CA GLY A 83 -9.37 11.39 9.62
C GLY A 83 -9.76 10.75 8.30
N GLN A 84 -10.29 11.52 7.36
CA GLN A 84 -10.74 11.01 6.05
C GLN A 84 -9.56 10.57 5.19
N LEU A 85 -8.51 11.39 5.14
CA LEU A 85 -7.31 11.06 4.37
C LEU A 85 -6.55 9.90 5.01
N LYS A 86 -6.52 9.84 6.33
CA LYS A 86 -5.90 8.72 7.04
C LYS A 86 -6.60 7.41 6.74
N GLU A 87 -7.92 7.41 6.75
CA GLU A 87 -8.70 6.23 6.40
C GLU A 87 -8.44 5.82 4.95
N ALA A 88 -8.41 6.78 4.03
CA ALA A 88 -8.09 6.51 2.64
C ALA A 88 -6.69 5.91 2.49
N ALA A 89 -5.72 6.45 3.22
CA ALA A 89 -4.35 5.92 3.21
C ALA A 89 -4.29 4.49 3.71
N LEU A 90 -5.02 4.16 4.78
CA LEU A 90 -5.06 2.80 5.30
C LEU A 90 -5.68 1.82 4.31
N GLN A 91 -6.70 2.24 3.59
CA GLN A 91 -7.29 1.41 2.54
C GLN A 91 -6.31 1.15 1.40
N VAL A 92 -5.54 2.17 1.01
CA VAL A 92 -4.51 2.03 -0.02
C VAL A 92 -3.40 1.09 0.44
N VAL A 93 -2.97 1.20 1.70
CA VAL A 93 -1.97 0.28 2.27
C VAL A 93 -2.49 -1.16 2.25
N ALA A 94 -3.72 -1.36 2.67
CA ALA A 94 -4.32 -2.70 2.69
C ALA A 94 -4.38 -3.31 1.28
N TRP A 95 -4.74 -2.51 0.29
CA TRP A 95 -4.72 -2.95 -1.11
C TRP A 95 -3.29 -3.25 -1.57
N TRP A 96 -2.36 -2.33 -1.30
CA TRP A 96 -0.96 -2.45 -1.75
C TRP A 96 -0.26 -3.66 -1.14
N ALA A 97 -0.52 -3.93 0.14
CA ALA A 97 0.09 -5.05 0.86
C ALA A 97 -0.60 -6.38 0.59
N GLY A 98 -1.82 -6.35 0.07
CA GLY A 98 -2.60 -7.55 -0.19
C GLY A 98 -2.40 -8.10 -1.60
N PRO A 99 -3.15 -9.15 -1.97
CA PRO A 99 -3.10 -9.67 -3.32
C PRO A 99 -3.73 -8.67 -4.29
N THR A 100 -2.91 -8.07 -5.15
CA THR A 100 -3.38 -7.15 -6.17
C THR A 100 -3.23 -7.78 -7.54
N LYS A 101 -4.15 -7.45 -8.44
CA LYS A 101 -4.04 -7.87 -9.84
C LYS A 101 -2.99 -7.03 -10.56
N SER A 102 -2.88 -5.75 -10.19
CA SER A 102 -1.93 -4.82 -10.78
C SER A 102 -1.70 -3.67 -9.83
N ASP A 103 -0.46 -3.22 -9.73
CA ASP A 103 -0.06 -2.03 -8.99
C ASP A 103 -0.01 -0.78 -9.87
N SER A 104 -0.33 -0.94 -11.17
CA SER A 104 -0.34 0.17 -12.14
C SER A 104 -1.12 1.40 -11.69
N PRO A 105 -2.29 1.28 -11.04
CA PRO A 105 -3.04 2.46 -10.62
C PRO A 105 -2.23 3.40 -9.73
N LEU A 106 -1.42 2.87 -8.82
CA LEU A 106 -0.55 3.70 -7.99
C LEU A 106 0.54 4.37 -8.83
N TYR A 107 1.21 3.63 -9.69
CA TYR A 107 2.29 4.18 -10.51
C TYR A 107 1.79 5.23 -11.50
N GLU A 108 0.61 5.05 -12.06
CA GLU A 108 -0.01 6.05 -12.94
C GLU A 108 -0.28 7.35 -12.19
N LEU A 109 -0.79 7.24 -10.97
CA LEU A 109 -1.06 8.39 -10.13
C LEU A 109 0.23 9.11 -9.75
N LEU A 110 1.27 8.36 -9.42
CA LEU A 110 2.58 8.95 -9.12
C LEU A 110 3.17 9.65 -10.34
N GLY A 111 2.98 9.10 -11.53
CA GLY A 111 3.41 9.73 -12.76
C GLY A 111 2.74 11.08 -12.98
N LYS A 112 1.44 11.19 -12.69
CA LYS A 112 0.72 12.45 -12.76
C LYS A 112 1.26 13.45 -11.75
N LEU A 113 1.54 13.02 -10.53
CA LEU A 113 2.11 13.90 -9.51
C LEU A 113 3.50 14.39 -9.91
N ARG A 114 4.34 13.52 -10.47
CA ARG A 114 5.66 13.94 -10.94
C ARG A 114 5.56 15.03 -12.00
N ARG A 115 4.68 14.84 -12.96
CA ARG A 115 4.50 15.84 -14.04
C ARG A 115 4.00 17.16 -13.47
N ARG A 116 3.11 17.11 -12.47
CA ARG A 116 2.56 18.29 -11.85
C ARG A 116 3.61 19.09 -11.09
N PHE A 117 4.50 18.39 -10.38
CA PHE A 117 5.47 19.03 -9.50
C PHE A 117 6.87 19.19 -10.13
N SER A 118 7.14 18.60 -11.28
CA SER A 118 8.45 18.70 -11.91
C SER A 118 8.82 20.11 -12.33
N GLY A 119 7.84 20.93 -12.68
CA GLY A 119 8.07 22.32 -13.07
C GLY A 119 8.37 23.24 -11.89
N GLN A 120 8.34 22.74 -10.66
CA GLN A 120 8.57 23.51 -9.45
C GLN A 120 10.00 23.37 -8.91
N LEU A 121 10.79 22.56 -9.56
CA LEU A 121 12.17 22.30 -9.15
C LEU A 121 13.14 23.32 -9.76
#